data_83db41abb0420a5da37535186cbc08cf
#
_entry.id   83db41abb0420a5da37535186cbc08cf
#
_cell.length_a   1.000
_cell.length_b   1.000
_cell.length_c   1.000
_cell.angle_alpha   90.00
_cell.angle_beta   90.00
_cell.angle_gamma   90.00
#
_symmetry.space_group_name_H-M   'P 1'
#
loop_
_entity.id
_entity.type
_entity.pdbx_description
1 polymer ?
#
loop_
_entity_poly.entity_id
_entity_poly.type
_entity_poly.pdbx_seq_one_letter_code
_entity_poly.pdbx_strand_id
1 'polypeptide(L)'
;MNKITHYVDGKGFAGDSEKSSSVYNPSIGGESASVSLATVEDVDAVVQSSQAAWPSWSKMPVLRRVRILDRFKSILWERMDELAILISNEHGKTFDDAKGEVTRGLEVVEFAVGMPHLLKGDFSENVGTGVDSQMIRQSLGVVVGITPFNFPVMVPMWMFPIALATGNCFILKPSERDPSAALMIAHWLTEAGLPNGVFNVVQGDKVAVDALLEHPKVKAISFVGSTPIASYIHETATKNRKRVQALGGAKNHMIIMPXADLDMAANALMGAAFGSAGERCMAISVAVPVGDKVADALIAKLVPMIKALKIGSPLKEGMEMGPLVTQQHLDKVADYIAQGVAAGAKLIVDGRDXKQTEAGAENGXFXGGTXFDXVXPEMSIYLEEIFGPVLSIVRVKSYTEAVELIHGHEFANGCSIYTRDGDTARAFSQDIEVGMVGVNVPIPVPMAFHSFGGWKSSMFGDHHMHGMEGVRFYTRLKTTTIRWPNGQRQDSEFAMPTLG
;
A
#
# COMPACT_ATOMS: atom_id res chain seq x y z
N MET A 1 -25.42 -18.43 -3.51
CA MET A 1 -24.19 -17.74 -3.05
C MET A 1 -23.91 -16.58 -3.97
N ASN A 2 -23.54 -15.42 -3.40
CA ASN A 2 -23.28 -14.21 -4.17
C ASN A 2 -22.04 -14.36 -5.06
N LYS A 3 -22.15 -13.94 -6.31
CA LYS A 3 -21.01 -13.98 -7.25
C LYS A 3 -20.51 -12.58 -7.53
N ILE A 4 -19.24 -12.37 -7.24
CA ILE A 4 -18.57 -11.07 -7.40
C ILE A 4 -17.93 -11.05 -8.78
N THR A 5 -18.23 -10.00 -9.58
CA THR A 5 -17.73 -9.91 -10.93
C THR A 5 -16.93 -8.62 -11.13
N HIS A 6 -16.75 -8.21 -12.37
CA HIS A 6 -15.99 -7.04 -12.75
C HIS A 6 -16.87 -5.79 -12.80
N TYR A 7 -16.24 -4.63 -12.91
CA TYR A 7 -16.94 -3.36 -13.09
C TYR A 7 -16.29 -2.64 -14.26
N VAL A 8 -17.02 -2.51 -15.35
CA VAL A 8 -16.47 -2.02 -16.59
C VAL A 8 -17.46 -1.07 -17.25
N ASP A 9 -16.98 0.08 -17.68
CA ASP A 9 -17.78 1.04 -18.42
C ASP A 9 -18.99 1.50 -17.62
N GLY A 10 -18.80 1.67 -16.31
CA GLY A 10 -19.81 2.22 -15.41
C GLY A 10 -20.82 1.23 -14.90
N LYS A 11 -20.62 -0.06 -15.10
CA LYS A 11 -21.59 -1.07 -14.68
C LYS A 11 -20.96 -2.43 -14.47
N GLY A 12 -21.69 -3.33 -13.86
CA GLY A 12 -21.23 -4.70 -13.68
C GLY A 12 -20.94 -5.39 -15.01
N PHE A 13 -19.92 -6.23 -15.03
CA PHE A 13 -19.49 -6.95 -16.23
C PHE A 13 -19.13 -8.37 -15.82
N ALA A 14 -19.92 -9.33 -16.32
CA ALA A 14 -19.73 -10.72 -15.93
C ALA A 14 -18.52 -11.38 -16.59
N GLY A 15 -18.19 -10.96 -17.81
CA GLY A 15 -17.14 -11.62 -18.58
C GLY A 15 -17.56 -13.00 -19.03
N ASP A 16 -16.59 -13.73 -19.59
CA ASP A 16 -16.82 -15.06 -20.16
C ASP A 16 -16.18 -16.17 -19.38
N SER A 17 -15.50 -15.86 -18.26
CA SER A 17 -14.77 -16.86 -17.52
C SER A 17 -15.70 -17.80 -16.77
N GLU A 18 -15.35 -19.10 -16.77
CA GLU A 18 -16.03 -20.09 -15.94
C GLU A 18 -15.25 -20.37 -14.66
N LYS A 19 -14.08 -19.76 -14.49
CA LYS A 19 -13.25 -19.95 -13.30
C LYS A 19 -13.64 -18.96 -12.21
N SER A 20 -13.59 -19.42 -10.98
CA SER A 20 -13.88 -18.58 -9.81
C SER A 20 -13.03 -19.02 -8.63
N SER A 21 -13.02 -18.17 -7.61
CA SER A 21 -12.33 -18.41 -6.35
C SER A 21 -13.28 -18.13 -5.21
N SER A 22 -13.14 -18.85 -4.11
CA SER A 22 -13.99 -18.65 -2.93
C SER A 22 -13.55 -17.40 -2.16
N VAL A 23 -14.52 -16.68 -1.63
CA VAL A 23 -14.31 -15.55 -0.74
C VAL A 23 -14.88 -15.93 0.62
N TYR A 24 -14.10 -15.77 1.67
CA TYR A 24 -14.45 -16.21 3.01
C TYR A 24 -14.72 -15.04 3.94
N ASN A 25 -15.54 -15.30 4.98
CA ASN A 25 -15.62 -14.41 6.13
C ASN A 25 -14.64 -14.97 7.16
N PRO A 26 -13.52 -14.29 7.43
CA PRO A 26 -12.49 -14.87 8.32
C PRO A 26 -12.96 -15.11 9.75
N SER A 27 -13.95 -14.37 10.21
CA SER A 27 -14.44 -14.50 11.59
C SER A 27 -15.15 -15.83 11.85
N ILE A 28 -15.81 -16.35 10.83
CA ILE A 28 -16.55 -17.60 10.98
C ILE A 28 -15.93 -18.74 10.21
N GLY A 29 -15.00 -18.45 9.31
CA GLY A 29 -14.29 -19.46 8.52
C GLY A 29 -15.09 -20.02 7.35
N GLY A 30 -16.28 -19.48 7.09
CA GLY A 30 -17.15 -19.96 6.04
C GLY A 30 -17.06 -19.15 4.77
N GLU A 31 -17.40 -19.79 3.66
CA GLU A 31 -17.44 -19.13 2.37
C GLU A 31 -18.64 -18.20 2.30
N SER A 32 -18.41 -16.93 1.94
CA SER A 32 -19.48 -15.91 1.87
C SER A 32 -19.85 -15.58 0.43
N ALA A 33 -18.95 -15.81 -0.52
CA ALA A 33 -19.17 -15.44 -1.91
C ALA A 33 -18.17 -16.19 -2.78
N SER A 34 -18.33 -16.07 -4.09
CA SER A 34 -17.29 -16.47 -5.03
C SER A 34 -16.98 -15.29 -5.94
N VAL A 35 -15.76 -15.21 -6.45
CA VAL A 35 -15.32 -14.13 -7.33
C VAL A 35 -14.88 -14.71 -8.66
N SER A 36 -15.34 -14.10 -9.77
CA SER A 36 -14.94 -14.50 -11.12
C SER A 36 -13.45 -14.22 -11.32
N LEU A 37 -12.76 -15.09 -12.03
CA LEU A 37 -11.35 -14.90 -12.39
C LEU A 37 -11.28 -14.66 -13.90
N ALA A 38 -10.85 -13.48 -14.30
CA ALA A 38 -10.90 -13.04 -15.69
C ALA A 38 -10.04 -13.88 -16.62
N THR A 39 -10.53 -14.07 -17.84
CA THR A 39 -9.74 -14.62 -18.94
C THR A 39 -8.91 -13.50 -19.57
N VAL A 40 -8.00 -13.90 -20.45
CA VAL A 40 -7.23 -12.91 -21.24
C VAL A 40 -8.18 -12.02 -22.06
N GLU A 41 -9.23 -12.61 -22.61
CA GLU A 41 -10.21 -11.85 -23.39
C GLU A 41 -11.01 -10.88 -22.51
N ASP A 42 -11.35 -11.28 -21.29
CA ASP A 42 -12.00 -10.38 -20.36
C ASP A 42 -11.11 -9.17 -20.05
N VAL A 43 -9.82 -9.40 -19.83
CA VAL A 43 -8.87 -8.34 -19.55
C VAL A 43 -8.80 -7.38 -20.75
N ASP A 44 -8.74 -7.91 -21.96
CA ASP A 44 -8.71 -7.05 -23.14
C ASP A 44 -9.95 -6.14 -23.22
N ALA A 45 -11.13 -6.69 -22.91
CA ALA A 45 -12.36 -5.87 -22.93
C ALA A 45 -12.26 -4.72 -21.91
N VAL A 46 -11.74 -5.00 -20.73
CA VAL A 46 -11.58 -3.98 -19.68
C VAL A 46 -10.61 -2.89 -20.16
N VAL A 47 -9.48 -3.29 -20.75
CA VAL A 47 -8.47 -2.34 -21.21
C VAL A 47 -9.03 -1.48 -22.35
N GLN A 48 -9.77 -2.09 -23.30
CA GLN A 48 -10.33 -1.34 -24.42
C GLN A 48 -11.34 -0.29 -23.93
N SER A 49 -12.13 -0.63 -22.89
CA SER A 49 -13.06 0.33 -22.30
C SER A 49 -12.32 1.57 -21.77
N SER A 50 -11.24 1.34 -21.02
CA SER A 50 -10.46 2.46 -20.46
C SER A 50 -9.74 3.24 -21.57
N GLN A 51 -9.20 2.54 -22.58
CA GLN A 51 -8.53 3.21 -23.67
C GLN A 51 -9.49 4.12 -24.43
N ALA A 52 -10.73 3.69 -24.60
CA ALA A 52 -11.73 4.52 -25.29
C ALA A 52 -12.10 5.76 -24.48
N ALA A 53 -12.05 5.67 -23.15
CA ALA A 53 -12.40 6.80 -22.27
C ALA A 53 -11.27 7.82 -22.15
N TRP A 54 -10.03 7.41 -22.40
CA TRP A 54 -8.86 8.24 -22.09
C TRP A 54 -8.79 9.56 -22.85
N PRO A 55 -9.04 9.63 -24.18
CA PRO A 55 -8.86 10.91 -24.88
C PRO A 55 -9.68 12.05 -24.29
N SER A 56 -10.95 11.83 -23.99
CA SER A 56 -11.78 12.92 -23.44
C SER A 56 -11.42 13.20 -21.98
N TRP A 57 -11.10 12.16 -21.19
CA TRP A 57 -10.73 12.36 -19.79
C TRP A 57 -9.43 13.14 -19.69
N SER A 58 -8.42 12.77 -20.47
CA SER A 58 -7.11 13.44 -20.40
C SER A 58 -7.17 14.90 -20.83
N LYS A 59 -8.12 15.25 -21.69
CA LYS A 59 -8.28 16.62 -22.18
C LYS A 59 -9.20 17.45 -21.30
N MET A 60 -9.92 16.84 -20.37
CA MET A 60 -10.77 17.57 -19.45
C MET A 60 -9.91 18.48 -18.57
N PRO A 61 -10.31 19.75 -18.36
CA PRO A 61 -9.54 20.61 -17.46
C PRO A 61 -9.32 19.96 -16.10
N VAL A 62 -8.12 20.11 -15.56
CA VAL A 62 -7.77 19.42 -14.31
C VAL A 62 -8.72 19.81 -13.16
N LEU A 63 -9.17 21.06 -13.14
CA LEU A 63 -10.09 21.50 -12.10
C LEU A 63 -11.41 20.72 -12.15
N ARG A 64 -11.91 20.43 -13.35
CA ARG A 64 -13.13 19.64 -13.47
C ARG A 64 -12.91 18.19 -13.06
N ARG A 65 -11.73 17.63 -13.39
CA ARG A 65 -11.44 16.26 -12.95
C ARG A 65 -11.41 16.16 -11.42
N VAL A 66 -10.74 17.11 -10.76
CA VAL A 66 -10.62 17.01 -9.30
C VAL A 66 -11.92 17.33 -8.57
N ARG A 67 -12.84 18.06 -9.19
CA ARG A 67 -14.16 18.26 -8.59
C ARG A 67 -14.91 16.95 -8.44
N ILE A 68 -14.74 16.04 -9.39
CA ILE A 68 -15.32 14.69 -9.28
C ILE A 68 -14.71 13.95 -8.09
N LEU A 69 -13.38 14.03 -7.94
CA LEU A 69 -12.71 13.41 -6.81
C LEU A 69 -13.15 14.03 -5.48
N ASP A 70 -13.41 15.33 -5.48
CA ASP A 70 -13.90 15.99 -4.28
C ASP A 70 -15.28 15.48 -3.88
N ARG A 71 -16.18 15.26 -4.86
CA ARG A 71 -17.48 14.64 -4.59
C ARG A 71 -17.30 13.22 -4.07
N PHE A 72 -16.39 12.46 -4.64
CA PHE A 72 -16.08 11.11 -4.17
C PHE A 72 -15.59 11.16 -2.71
N LYS A 73 -14.76 12.11 -2.37
CA LYS A 73 -14.29 12.29 -1.00
C LYS A 73 -15.48 12.48 -0.04
N SER A 74 -16.45 13.29 -0.44
CA SER A 74 -17.63 13.52 0.39
C SER A 74 -18.45 12.24 0.60
N ILE A 75 -18.58 11.43 -0.45
CA ILE A 75 -19.30 10.15 -0.36
C ILE A 75 -18.55 9.22 0.60
N LEU A 76 -17.23 9.14 0.48
CA LEU A 76 -16.41 8.32 1.37
C LEU A 76 -16.61 8.73 2.83
N TRP A 77 -16.60 10.03 3.08
CA TRP A 77 -16.73 10.55 4.42
C TRP A 77 -18.12 10.21 5.00
N GLU A 78 -19.15 10.41 4.20
CA GLU A 78 -20.53 10.16 4.64
C GLU A 78 -20.85 8.69 4.85
N ARG A 79 -20.26 7.81 4.01
CA ARG A 79 -20.59 6.38 4.01
C ARG A 79 -19.42 5.51 4.47
N MET A 80 -18.52 6.09 5.26
CA MET A 80 -17.32 5.38 5.71
C MET A 80 -17.68 4.09 6.45
N ASP A 81 -18.72 4.10 7.28
CA ASP A 81 -19.09 2.92 8.05
C ASP A 81 -19.52 1.77 7.16
N GLU A 82 -20.22 2.03 6.05
CA GLU A 82 -20.59 0.96 5.11
C GLU A 82 -19.36 0.27 4.53
N LEU A 83 -18.39 1.07 4.13
CA LEU A 83 -17.17 0.53 3.53
C LEU A 83 -16.34 -0.22 4.58
N ALA A 84 -16.26 0.33 5.80
CA ALA A 84 -15.52 -0.31 6.89
C ALA A 84 -16.13 -1.67 7.26
N ILE A 85 -17.45 -1.78 7.30
CA ILE A 85 -18.11 -3.05 7.59
C ILE A 85 -17.76 -4.09 6.53
N LEU A 86 -17.77 -3.67 5.27
CA LEU A 86 -17.42 -4.56 4.16
C LEU A 86 -15.99 -5.07 4.29
N ILE A 87 -15.06 -4.16 4.62
CA ILE A 87 -13.66 -4.54 4.84
C ILE A 87 -13.55 -5.56 5.98
N SER A 88 -14.18 -5.28 7.12
CA SER A 88 -14.11 -6.17 8.28
C SER A 88 -14.65 -7.56 7.95
N ASN A 89 -15.72 -7.63 7.17
CA ASN A 89 -16.34 -8.92 6.85
C ASN A 89 -15.50 -9.77 5.91
N GLU A 90 -14.74 -9.16 5.01
CA GLU A 90 -13.93 -9.95 4.06
C GLU A 90 -12.48 -10.08 4.48
N HIS A 91 -11.94 -9.12 5.21
CA HIS A 91 -10.54 -9.18 5.64
C HIS A 91 -10.38 -9.71 7.04
N GLY A 92 -11.24 -9.28 7.96
CA GLY A 92 -11.14 -9.67 9.37
C GLY A 92 -10.58 -8.60 10.29
N LYS A 93 -10.04 -7.50 9.77
CA LYS A 93 -9.55 -6.43 10.66
C LYS A 93 -10.71 -5.80 11.41
N THR A 94 -10.43 -5.26 12.60
CA THR A 94 -11.47 -4.65 13.41
C THR A 94 -12.12 -3.48 12.68
N PHE A 95 -13.34 -3.18 13.09
CA PHE A 95 -14.08 -2.05 12.52
C PHE A 95 -13.27 -0.74 12.62
N ASP A 96 -12.64 -0.50 13.79
CA ASP A 96 -11.83 0.71 13.97
C ASP A 96 -10.62 0.73 13.03
N ASP A 97 -9.96 -0.41 12.84
CA ASP A 97 -8.86 -0.51 11.88
C ASP A 97 -9.35 -0.24 10.45
N ALA A 98 -10.53 -0.78 10.12
CA ALA A 98 -11.10 -0.58 8.79
C ALA A 98 -11.41 0.89 8.54
N LYS A 99 -11.97 1.58 9.54
CA LYS A 99 -12.22 3.02 9.41
C LYS A 99 -10.91 3.80 9.26
N GLY A 100 -9.89 3.39 9.99
CA GLY A 100 -8.57 4.00 9.88
C GLY A 100 -8.00 3.85 8.48
N GLU A 101 -8.18 2.68 7.90
CA GLU A 101 -7.74 2.42 6.53
C GLU A 101 -8.44 3.35 5.53
N VAL A 102 -9.75 3.49 5.65
CA VAL A 102 -10.51 4.37 4.75
C VAL A 102 -10.06 5.82 4.93
N THR A 103 -9.85 6.24 6.17
CA THR A 103 -9.40 7.61 6.46
C THR A 103 -8.05 7.91 5.80
N ARG A 104 -7.11 6.97 5.88
CA ARG A 104 -5.79 7.18 5.26
C ARG A 104 -5.92 7.27 3.74
N GLY A 105 -6.78 6.44 3.15
CA GLY A 105 -7.03 6.53 1.71
C GLY A 105 -7.67 7.85 1.31
N LEU A 106 -8.61 8.31 2.14
CA LEU A 106 -9.28 9.59 1.91
C LEU A 106 -8.29 10.75 1.88
N GLU A 107 -7.24 10.68 2.70
CA GLU A 107 -6.21 11.73 2.71
C GLU A 107 -5.47 11.81 1.37
N VAL A 108 -5.29 10.68 0.68
CA VAL A 108 -4.69 10.73 -0.66
C VAL A 108 -5.66 11.35 -1.66
N VAL A 109 -6.95 11.10 -1.52
CA VAL A 109 -7.95 11.79 -2.34
C VAL A 109 -7.86 13.31 -2.13
N GLU A 110 -7.71 13.73 -0.87
CA GLU A 110 -7.54 15.17 -0.55
C GLU A 110 -6.31 15.74 -1.24
N PHE A 111 -5.20 15.00 -1.21
CA PHE A 111 -3.98 15.44 -1.90
C PHE A 111 -4.26 15.60 -3.40
N ALA A 112 -4.95 14.63 -3.99
CA ALA A 112 -5.23 14.63 -5.43
C ALA A 112 -6.13 15.81 -5.83
N VAL A 113 -7.03 16.25 -4.93
CA VAL A 113 -7.90 17.40 -5.22
C VAL A 113 -7.07 18.67 -5.43
N GLY A 114 -5.87 18.74 -4.85
CA GLY A 114 -4.95 19.84 -5.06
C GLY A 114 -4.17 19.80 -6.35
N MET A 115 -4.47 18.87 -7.24
CA MET A 115 -3.68 18.65 -8.45
C MET A 115 -3.51 19.89 -9.35
N PRO A 116 -4.48 20.81 -9.46
CA PRO A 116 -4.24 21.99 -10.30
C PRO A 116 -2.98 22.76 -9.89
N HIS A 117 -2.64 22.78 -8.61
CA HIS A 117 -1.43 23.45 -8.13
C HIS A 117 -0.16 22.69 -8.49
N LEU A 118 -0.27 21.37 -8.55
CA LEU A 118 0.89 20.49 -8.77
C LEU A 118 1.20 20.29 -10.26
N LEU A 119 0.21 20.52 -11.12
CA LEU A 119 0.39 20.34 -12.57
C LEU A 119 0.77 21.63 -13.28
N LYS A 120 0.99 22.73 -12.55
CA LYS A 120 1.54 23.92 -13.18
C LYS A 120 2.90 23.58 -13.77
N GLY A 121 3.12 23.99 -15.01
CA GLY A 121 4.36 23.66 -15.68
C GLY A 121 5.44 24.71 -15.45
N ASP A 122 6.57 24.48 -16.10
CA ASP A 122 7.72 25.40 -16.04
C ASP A 122 7.81 26.18 -17.34
N PHE A 123 8.21 27.44 -17.26
CA PHE A 123 8.31 28.31 -18.40
C PHE A 123 9.58 29.17 -18.29
N SER A 124 10.32 29.26 -19.40
CA SER A 124 11.48 30.14 -19.49
C SER A 124 11.32 31.05 -20.69
N GLU A 125 11.37 32.36 -20.44
CA GLU A 125 11.27 33.37 -21.47
C GLU A 125 12.64 33.63 -22.06
N ASN A 126 12.70 33.76 -23.37
CA ASN A 126 13.92 34.13 -24.09
C ASN A 126 15.12 33.25 -23.77
N VAL A 127 14.92 31.93 -23.96
CA VAL A 127 16.06 31.00 -23.91
C VAL A 127 17.00 31.25 -25.09
N GLY A 128 16.49 31.89 -26.14
CA GLY A 128 17.21 32.50 -27.22
C GLY A 128 16.42 33.72 -27.64
N THR A 129 16.94 34.55 -28.54
CA THR A 129 16.24 35.76 -28.97
C THR A 129 14.93 35.40 -29.64
N GLY A 130 13.79 35.81 -29.02
CA GLY A 130 12.48 35.51 -29.54
C GLY A 130 12.03 34.07 -29.38
N VAL A 131 12.72 33.31 -28.56
CA VAL A 131 12.43 31.89 -28.37
C VAL A 131 12.15 31.59 -26.90
N ASP A 132 11.03 30.98 -26.61
CA ASP A 132 10.64 30.56 -25.26
C ASP A 132 10.66 29.04 -25.18
N SER A 133 10.76 28.55 -23.96
CA SER A 133 10.69 27.10 -23.69
C SER A 133 9.73 26.84 -22.54
N GLN A 134 8.91 25.82 -22.67
CA GLN A 134 8.00 25.42 -21.60
C GLN A 134 8.01 23.91 -21.43
N MET A 135 7.68 23.46 -20.25
CA MET A 135 7.66 22.06 -19.92
C MET A 135 6.40 21.75 -19.12
N ILE A 136 5.64 20.75 -19.56
CA ILE A 136 4.42 20.36 -18.87
C ILE A 136 4.43 18.86 -18.62
N ARG A 137 3.60 18.43 -17.67
CA ARG A 137 3.37 17.01 -17.42
C ARG A 137 2.05 16.60 -18.03
N GLN A 138 2.05 15.46 -18.72
CA GLN A 138 0.84 14.90 -19.32
C GLN A 138 0.67 13.47 -18.88
N SER A 139 -0.57 12.97 -18.93
CA SER A 139 -0.87 11.61 -18.49
C SER A 139 -0.27 10.57 -19.44
N LEU A 140 -0.14 9.36 -18.90
CA LEU A 140 0.44 8.24 -19.65
C LEU A 140 -0.58 7.52 -20.55
N GLY A 141 -1.83 7.41 -20.07
CA GLY A 141 -2.86 6.65 -20.76
C GLY A 141 -3.63 5.76 -19.80
N VAL A 142 -3.73 4.48 -20.16
CA VAL A 142 -4.35 3.49 -19.27
C VAL A 142 -3.28 2.94 -18.34
N VAL A 143 -3.53 3.04 -17.04
CA VAL A 143 -2.60 2.55 -16.02
C VAL A 143 -3.32 1.56 -15.11
N VAL A 144 -2.56 0.70 -14.45
CA VAL A 144 -3.10 -0.45 -13.71
C VAL A 144 -2.55 -0.45 -12.29
N GLY A 145 -3.42 -0.77 -11.33
CA GLY A 145 -3.01 -1.06 -9.96
C GLY A 145 -3.35 -2.51 -9.62
N ILE A 146 -2.38 -3.24 -9.08
CA ILE A 146 -2.56 -4.61 -8.61
C ILE A 146 -2.30 -4.59 -7.11
N THR A 147 -3.34 -4.88 -6.32
CA THR A 147 -3.30 -4.58 -4.90
C THR A 147 -3.49 -5.81 -4.03
N PRO A 148 -2.96 -5.76 -2.79
CA PRO A 148 -2.97 -6.91 -1.90
C PRO A 148 -4.24 -6.95 -1.04
N PHE A 149 -4.39 -8.06 -0.31
CA PHE A 149 -5.58 -8.26 0.52
C PHE A 149 -5.59 -7.41 1.79
N ASN A 150 -4.42 -7.00 2.27
CA ASN A 150 -4.37 -6.45 3.63
C ASN A 150 -4.92 -5.02 3.76
N PHE A 151 -5.01 -4.31 2.66
CA PHE A 151 -5.63 -2.98 2.64
C PHE A 151 -6.43 -2.85 1.34
N PRO A 152 -7.63 -3.43 1.31
CA PRO A 152 -8.41 -3.45 0.06
C PRO A 152 -8.92 -2.07 -0.36
N VAL A 153 -8.87 -1.09 0.52
CA VAL A 153 -9.26 0.29 0.20
C VAL A 153 -8.07 1.22 0.18
N MET A 154 -7.23 1.20 1.24
CA MET A 154 -6.14 2.17 1.36
C MET A 154 -5.12 2.06 0.23
N VAL A 155 -4.68 0.84 -0.09
CA VAL A 155 -3.63 0.70 -1.10
C VAL A 155 -4.13 1.11 -2.49
N PRO A 156 -5.33 0.69 -2.94
CA PRO A 156 -5.84 1.27 -4.19
C PRO A 156 -5.90 2.79 -4.17
N MET A 157 -6.22 3.38 -3.02
CA MET A 157 -6.29 4.84 -2.92
C MET A 157 -4.93 5.51 -2.78
N TRP A 158 -3.85 4.76 -2.61
CA TRP A 158 -2.52 5.32 -2.84
C TRP A 158 -2.30 5.63 -4.32
N MET A 159 -3.03 4.95 -5.17
CA MET A 159 -2.77 4.89 -6.61
C MET A 159 -3.76 5.71 -7.42
N PHE A 160 -5.06 5.31 -7.41
CA PHE A 160 -5.98 5.83 -8.41
C PHE A 160 -6.33 7.30 -8.25
N PRO A 161 -6.43 7.90 -7.07
CA PRO A 161 -6.77 9.33 -7.02
C PRO A 161 -5.76 10.18 -7.77
N ILE A 162 -4.47 9.91 -7.59
CA ILE A 162 -3.42 10.67 -8.28
C ILE A 162 -3.43 10.35 -9.77
N ALA A 163 -3.58 9.06 -10.12
CA ALA A 163 -3.63 8.67 -11.53
C ALA A 163 -4.78 9.37 -12.26
N LEU A 164 -5.98 9.37 -11.65
CA LEU A 164 -7.14 10.02 -12.26
C LEU A 164 -6.97 11.53 -12.35
N ALA A 165 -6.50 12.15 -11.27
CA ALA A 165 -6.35 13.60 -11.23
C ALA A 165 -5.36 14.10 -12.28
N THR A 166 -4.34 13.30 -12.60
CA THR A 166 -3.34 13.68 -13.60
C THR A 166 -3.77 13.31 -15.03
N GLY A 167 -4.97 12.75 -15.20
CA GLY A 167 -5.53 12.53 -16.53
C GLY A 167 -5.44 11.13 -17.07
N ASN A 168 -5.05 10.15 -16.26
CA ASN A 168 -5.02 8.75 -16.68
C ASN A 168 -6.37 8.08 -16.46
N CYS A 169 -6.60 6.98 -17.19
CA CYS A 169 -7.64 6.03 -16.84
C CYS A 169 -7.00 4.89 -16.03
N PHE A 170 -7.73 4.36 -15.07
CA PHE A 170 -7.17 3.42 -14.10
C PHE A 170 -7.97 2.12 -14.07
N ILE A 171 -7.25 1.02 -14.12
CA ILE A 171 -7.84 -0.32 -13.95
C ILE A 171 -7.30 -0.91 -12.64
N LEU A 172 -8.21 -1.28 -11.75
CA LEU A 172 -7.85 -1.90 -10.48
C LEU A 172 -8.06 -3.41 -10.56
N LYS A 173 -7.00 -4.16 -10.24
CA LYS A 173 -7.12 -5.61 -10.04
C LYS A 173 -6.91 -5.86 -8.55
N PRO A 174 -8.01 -5.97 -7.77
CA PRO A 174 -7.89 -6.20 -6.33
C PRO A 174 -7.56 -7.65 -6.03
N SER A 175 -7.23 -7.93 -4.76
CA SER A 175 -7.01 -9.29 -4.33
C SER A 175 -8.31 -10.10 -4.44
N GLU A 176 -8.21 -11.33 -4.89
CA GLU A 176 -9.36 -12.22 -4.96
C GLU A 176 -9.84 -12.66 -3.58
N ARG A 177 -9.07 -12.38 -2.53
CA ARG A 177 -9.47 -12.75 -1.17
C ARG A 177 -10.51 -11.82 -0.58
N ASP A 178 -10.47 -10.52 -0.93
CA ASP A 178 -11.43 -9.55 -0.42
C ASP A 178 -11.76 -8.49 -1.48
N PRO A 179 -12.44 -8.90 -2.55
CA PRO A 179 -12.61 -8.06 -3.73
C PRO A 179 -13.78 -7.07 -3.67
N SER A 180 -14.68 -7.17 -2.69
CA SER A 180 -15.93 -6.42 -2.73
C SER A 180 -15.76 -4.91 -2.53
N ALA A 181 -14.77 -4.50 -1.71
CA ALA A 181 -14.56 -3.08 -1.45
C ALA A 181 -14.23 -2.32 -2.75
N ALA A 182 -13.48 -2.96 -3.66
CA ALA A 182 -13.13 -2.33 -4.94
C ALA A 182 -14.39 -2.00 -5.75
N LEU A 183 -15.39 -2.87 -5.72
CA LEU A 183 -16.63 -2.63 -6.43
C LEU A 183 -17.42 -1.47 -5.81
N MET A 184 -17.46 -1.39 -4.49
CA MET A 184 -18.13 -0.28 -3.82
C MET A 184 -17.46 1.05 -4.18
N ILE A 185 -16.13 1.08 -4.21
CA ILE A 185 -15.39 2.26 -4.64
C ILE A 185 -15.79 2.64 -6.07
N ALA A 186 -15.87 1.66 -6.98
CA ALA A 186 -16.23 1.91 -8.37
C ALA A 186 -17.63 2.52 -8.49
N HIS A 187 -18.60 1.95 -7.76
CA HIS A 187 -19.95 2.49 -7.75
C HIS A 187 -19.98 3.94 -7.23
N TRP A 188 -19.22 4.22 -6.17
CA TRP A 188 -19.22 5.56 -5.59
C TRP A 188 -18.52 6.57 -6.48
N LEU A 189 -17.49 6.14 -7.23
CA LEU A 189 -16.86 7.02 -8.22
C LEU A 189 -17.85 7.35 -9.35
N THR A 190 -18.62 6.37 -9.80
CA THR A 190 -19.64 6.61 -10.81
C THR A 190 -20.70 7.59 -10.28
N GLU A 191 -21.14 7.39 -9.04
CA GLU A 191 -22.09 8.30 -8.41
C GLU A 191 -21.55 9.72 -8.31
N ALA A 192 -20.23 9.85 -8.09
CA ALA A 192 -19.58 11.16 -8.01
C ALA A 192 -19.47 11.85 -9.37
N GLY A 193 -19.76 11.14 -10.45
CA GLY A 193 -19.75 11.73 -11.78
C GLY A 193 -18.57 11.32 -12.66
N LEU A 194 -17.80 10.33 -12.24
CA LEU A 194 -16.67 9.88 -13.05
C LEU A 194 -17.20 9.27 -14.36
N PRO A 195 -16.69 9.69 -15.50
CA PRO A 195 -17.17 9.13 -16.77
C PRO A 195 -16.89 7.63 -16.88
N ASN A 196 -17.77 6.93 -17.60
CA ASN A 196 -17.65 5.48 -17.77
C ASN A 196 -16.31 5.12 -18.43
N GLY A 197 -15.68 4.08 -17.90
CA GLY A 197 -14.41 3.58 -18.45
C GLY A 197 -13.17 4.22 -17.84
N VAL A 198 -13.32 5.36 -17.16
CA VAL A 198 -12.16 6.04 -16.56
C VAL A 198 -11.62 5.22 -15.37
N PHE A 199 -12.49 4.53 -14.65
CA PHE A 199 -12.08 3.63 -13.58
C PHE A 199 -12.81 2.31 -13.78
N ASN A 200 -12.06 1.25 -14.03
CA ASN A 200 -12.59 -0.11 -14.19
C ASN A 200 -11.98 -1.03 -13.13
N VAL A 201 -12.71 -2.11 -12.82
CA VAL A 201 -12.22 -3.14 -11.90
C VAL A 201 -12.26 -4.47 -12.63
N VAL A 202 -11.12 -5.19 -12.63
CA VAL A 202 -11.04 -6.54 -13.18
C VAL A 202 -10.62 -7.49 -12.07
N GLN A 203 -11.41 -8.55 -11.86
CA GLN A 203 -11.10 -9.57 -10.86
C GLN A 203 -10.25 -10.65 -11.51
N GLY A 204 -9.31 -11.22 -10.74
CA GLY A 204 -8.53 -12.29 -11.34
C GLY A 204 -7.35 -12.73 -10.52
N ASP A 205 -6.67 -13.73 -11.04
CA ASP A 205 -5.46 -14.32 -10.47
C ASP A 205 -4.29 -14.07 -11.43
N LYS A 206 -3.32 -14.97 -11.45
CA LYS A 206 -2.11 -14.80 -12.27
C LYS A 206 -2.43 -14.62 -13.76
N VAL A 207 -3.47 -15.27 -14.27
CA VAL A 207 -3.85 -15.13 -15.68
C VAL A 207 -4.19 -13.67 -15.99
N ALA A 208 -4.99 -13.03 -15.14
CA ALA A 208 -5.35 -11.62 -15.33
C ALA A 208 -4.13 -10.71 -15.17
N VAL A 209 -3.30 -10.99 -14.14
CA VAL A 209 -2.10 -10.18 -13.92
C VAL A 209 -1.18 -10.23 -15.14
N ASP A 210 -0.89 -11.42 -15.65
CA ASP A 210 0.00 -11.54 -16.81
C ASP A 210 -0.59 -10.85 -18.04
N ALA A 211 -1.90 -10.95 -18.23
CA ALA A 211 -2.55 -10.27 -19.36
C ALA A 211 -2.40 -8.77 -19.26
N LEU A 212 -2.53 -8.20 -18.05
CA LEU A 212 -2.33 -6.77 -17.83
C LEU A 212 -0.88 -6.35 -18.06
N LEU A 213 0.07 -7.18 -17.59
CA LEU A 213 1.49 -6.87 -17.74
C LEU A 213 1.91 -6.87 -19.23
N GLU A 214 1.26 -7.66 -20.03
CA GLU A 214 1.63 -7.84 -21.44
C GLU A 214 0.82 -6.99 -22.40
N HIS A 215 -0.30 -6.42 -21.96
CA HIS A 215 -1.21 -5.71 -22.86
C HIS A 215 -0.56 -4.43 -23.41
N PRO A 216 -0.50 -4.25 -24.71
CA PRO A 216 0.23 -3.10 -25.27
C PRO A 216 -0.38 -1.73 -24.95
N LYS A 217 -1.66 -1.66 -24.60
CA LYS A 217 -2.31 -0.39 -24.28
C LYS A 217 -2.15 0.00 -22.81
N VAL A 218 -1.67 -0.89 -21.97
CA VAL A 218 -1.37 -0.56 -20.56
C VAL A 218 0.01 0.08 -20.50
N LYS A 219 0.11 1.27 -19.88
CA LYS A 219 1.34 2.07 -19.91
C LYS A 219 2.12 2.04 -18.61
N ALA A 220 1.47 1.73 -17.50
CA ALA A 220 2.16 1.70 -16.20
C ALA A 220 1.48 0.73 -15.26
N ILE A 221 2.28 0.14 -14.37
CA ILE A 221 1.80 -0.80 -13.35
C ILE A 221 2.25 -0.30 -11.97
N SER A 222 1.29 -0.20 -11.05
CA SER A 222 1.57 -0.02 -9.62
C SER A 222 1.20 -1.31 -8.91
N PHE A 223 2.06 -1.77 -8.05
CA PHE A 223 1.86 -3.05 -7.36
C PHE A 223 2.31 -2.95 -5.90
N VAL A 224 1.58 -3.62 -5.02
CA VAL A 224 2.01 -3.86 -3.64
C VAL A 224 1.74 -5.32 -3.33
N GLY A 225 2.72 -6.03 -2.77
CA GLY A 225 2.58 -7.42 -2.39
C GLY A 225 3.91 -8.02 -1.95
N SER A 226 4.04 -9.34 -2.05
CA SER A 226 5.27 -10.01 -1.62
C SER A 226 6.42 -9.71 -2.58
N THR A 227 7.65 -9.79 -2.05
CA THR A 227 8.84 -9.47 -2.84
C THR A 227 9.01 -10.34 -4.09
N PRO A 228 8.82 -11.68 -4.03
CA PRO A 228 8.97 -12.44 -5.27
C PRO A 228 8.00 -12.02 -6.36
N ILE A 229 6.76 -11.71 -5.99
CA ILE A 229 5.77 -11.25 -6.96
C ILE A 229 6.09 -9.84 -7.45
N ALA A 230 6.53 -8.95 -6.54
CA ALA A 230 6.94 -7.59 -6.92
C ALA A 230 8.08 -7.64 -7.95
N SER A 231 9.05 -8.50 -7.72
CA SER A 231 10.18 -8.68 -8.64
C SER A 231 9.70 -9.19 -10.00
N TYR A 232 8.82 -10.17 -9.99
CA TYR A 232 8.24 -10.74 -11.23
C TYR A 232 7.49 -9.66 -12.02
N ILE A 233 6.67 -8.87 -11.33
CA ILE A 233 5.89 -7.81 -11.97
C ILE A 233 6.83 -6.75 -12.55
N HIS A 234 7.84 -6.35 -11.79
CA HIS A 234 8.78 -5.36 -12.28
C HIS A 234 9.51 -5.86 -13.54
N GLU A 235 10.01 -7.08 -13.50
CA GLU A 235 10.74 -7.64 -14.65
C GLU A 235 9.83 -7.78 -15.87
N THR A 236 8.64 -8.32 -15.68
CA THR A 236 7.73 -8.58 -16.79
C THR A 236 7.20 -7.28 -17.41
N ALA A 237 6.80 -6.33 -16.57
CA ALA A 237 6.28 -5.06 -17.07
C ALA A 237 7.37 -4.26 -17.78
N THR A 238 8.58 -4.24 -17.22
CA THR A 238 9.71 -3.53 -17.84
C THR A 238 10.07 -4.13 -19.18
N LYS A 239 10.05 -5.46 -19.27
CA LYS A 239 10.28 -6.17 -20.54
C LYS A 239 9.26 -5.75 -21.59
N ASN A 240 8.05 -5.43 -21.17
CA ASN A 240 6.98 -4.98 -22.06
C ASN A 240 6.93 -3.45 -22.16
N ARG A 241 7.99 -2.78 -21.72
CA ARG A 241 8.19 -1.32 -21.89
C ARG A 241 7.20 -0.48 -21.11
N LYS A 242 6.71 -1.00 -19.98
CA LYS A 242 5.82 -0.24 -19.12
C LYS A 242 6.60 0.39 -17.97
N ARG A 243 6.09 1.50 -17.48
CA ARG A 243 6.59 2.10 -16.25
C ARG A 243 6.08 1.27 -15.07
N VAL A 244 6.91 1.08 -14.03
CA VAL A 244 6.56 0.19 -12.90
C VAL A 244 6.98 0.80 -11.58
N GLN A 245 6.08 0.70 -10.59
CA GLN A 245 6.46 0.84 -9.18
C GLN A 245 5.88 -0.39 -8.48
N ALA A 246 6.75 -1.23 -7.93
CA ALA A 246 6.33 -2.48 -7.31
C ALA A 246 6.90 -2.55 -5.91
N LEU A 247 6.04 -2.44 -4.91
CA LEU A 247 6.43 -2.48 -3.51
C LEU A 247 6.34 -3.92 -3.03
N GLY A 248 7.44 -4.38 -2.39
CA GLY A 248 7.57 -5.74 -1.93
C GLY A 248 7.41 -5.88 -0.43
N GLY A 249 8.04 -6.92 0.11
CA GLY A 249 7.92 -7.27 1.51
C GLY A 249 8.72 -6.39 2.44
N ALA A 250 8.58 -6.69 3.73
CA ALA A 250 9.21 -5.90 4.78
C ALA A 250 9.55 -6.79 5.97
N LYS A 251 10.52 -6.33 6.75
CA LYS A 251 10.83 -6.89 8.06
C LYS A 251 11.23 -5.70 8.91
N ASN A 252 10.23 -5.03 9.48
CA ASN A 252 10.46 -3.74 10.11
C ASN A 252 10.90 -3.90 11.55
N HIS A 253 11.95 -3.16 11.90
CA HIS A 253 12.59 -3.22 13.22
C HIS A 253 12.27 -1.98 14.02
N MET A 254 12.14 -2.15 15.35
CA MET A 254 12.08 -1.02 16.27
C MET A 254 13.24 -1.18 17.25
N ILE A 255 14.16 -0.20 17.25
CA ILE A 255 15.26 -0.15 18.22
C ILE A 255 14.76 0.52 19.48
N ILE A 256 15.04 -0.06 20.64
CA ILE A 256 14.74 0.54 21.94
C ILE A 256 16.06 0.80 22.66
N MET A 257 16.43 2.07 22.77
CA MET A 257 17.67 2.49 23.41
C MET A 257 17.55 2.51 24.93
N PRO A 258 18.67 2.38 25.70
CA PRO A 258 18.62 2.70 27.11
C PRO A 258 18.11 4.14 27.33
N UNK A 259 17.38 4.23 28.25
CA UNK A 259 16.83 5.44 28.49
C UNK A 259 15.68 5.87 27.74
N ALA A 260 15.26 5.00 26.86
CA ALA A 260 13.99 5.30 26.19
C ALA A 260 12.84 5.28 27.18
N ASP A 261 11.75 5.93 26.78
CA ASP A 261 10.51 5.82 27.54
C ASP A 261 9.95 4.41 27.28
N LEU A 262 10.18 3.50 28.22
CA LEU A 262 9.90 2.09 27.99
C LEU A 262 8.39 1.79 27.96
N ASP A 263 7.60 2.53 28.75
CA ASP A 263 6.15 2.37 28.69
C ASP A 263 5.62 2.80 27.32
N MET A 264 6.11 3.91 26.81
CA MET A 264 5.73 4.39 25.48
C MET A 264 6.11 3.36 24.42
N ALA A 265 7.33 2.82 24.49
CA ALA A 265 7.81 1.84 23.53
C ALA A 265 6.97 0.56 23.59
N ALA A 266 6.65 0.06 24.77
CA ALA A 266 5.86 -1.17 24.90
C ALA A 266 4.45 -0.97 24.36
N ASN A 267 3.82 0.15 24.72
CA ASN A 267 2.47 0.44 24.20
C ASN A 267 2.47 0.57 22.67
N ALA A 268 3.50 1.22 22.13
CA ALA A 268 3.62 1.38 20.69
C ALA A 268 3.80 0.03 19.99
N LEU A 269 4.61 -0.86 20.58
CA LEU A 269 4.85 -2.18 20.01
C LEU A 269 3.57 -3.01 19.95
N MET A 270 2.69 -2.87 20.93
CA MET A 270 1.45 -3.65 20.90
C MET A 270 0.63 -3.36 19.65
N GLY A 271 0.39 -2.09 19.38
CA GLY A 271 -0.36 -1.73 18.17
C GLY A 271 0.39 -2.03 16.89
N ALA A 272 1.70 -1.77 16.89
CA ALA A 272 2.52 -1.92 15.68
C ALA A 272 2.73 -3.39 15.30
N ALA A 273 2.80 -4.28 16.27
CA ALA A 273 3.06 -5.70 15.99
C ALA A 273 1.78 -6.51 15.81
N PHE A 274 0.73 -6.15 16.52
CA PHE A 274 -0.46 -6.98 16.60
C PHE A 274 -1.69 -6.35 15.94
N GLY A 275 -1.67 -5.07 15.63
CA GLY A 275 -2.78 -4.44 14.91
C GLY A 275 -3.01 -5.14 13.59
N SER A 276 -4.27 -5.34 13.23
CA SER A 276 -4.66 -6.06 12.03
C SER A 276 -4.02 -7.46 11.96
N ALA A 277 -3.82 -8.08 13.12
CA ALA A 277 -3.19 -9.42 13.25
C ALA A 277 -1.80 -9.45 12.60
N GLY A 278 -1.09 -8.32 12.58
CA GLY A 278 0.23 -8.23 11.98
C GLY A 278 0.24 -8.19 10.47
N GLU A 279 -0.91 -8.14 9.83
CA GLU A 279 -1.04 -8.16 8.36
C GLU A 279 -0.94 -6.77 7.79
N ARG A 280 0.17 -6.08 8.11
CA ARG A 280 0.46 -4.73 7.61
C ARG A 280 1.87 -4.71 7.05
N CYS A 281 2.05 -4.04 5.92
CA CYS A 281 3.38 -3.90 5.35
C CYS A 281 4.31 -3.08 6.25
N MET A 282 3.75 -2.24 7.10
CA MET A 282 4.54 -1.43 8.03
C MET A 282 4.52 -1.96 9.46
N ALA A 283 3.93 -3.13 9.70
CA ALA A 283 3.94 -3.72 11.05
C ALA A 283 5.38 -3.88 11.54
N ILE A 284 5.58 -3.67 12.84
CA ILE A 284 6.87 -3.94 13.47
C ILE A 284 6.88 -5.42 13.86
N SER A 285 7.80 -6.16 13.26
CA SER A 285 7.91 -7.60 13.55
C SER A 285 9.16 -7.96 14.32
N VAL A 286 10.10 -7.01 14.48
CA VAL A 286 11.34 -7.23 15.22
C VAL A 286 11.55 -6.07 16.19
N ALA A 287 11.66 -6.37 17.48
CA ALA A 287 12.07 -5.41 18.49
C ALA A 287 13.54 -5.64 18.81
N VAL A 288 14.31 -4.56 18.85
CA VAL A 288 15.77 -4.61 19.02
C VAL A 288 16.14 -3.80 20.26
N PRO A 289 15.98 -4.38 21.46
CA PRO A 289 16.41 -3.67 22.68
C PRO A 289 17.93 -3.67 22.79
N VAL A 290 18.48 -2.53 23.18
CA VAL A 290 19.92 -2.37 23.33
C VAL A 290 20.28 -2.61 24.81
N GLY A 291 20.92 -3.76 25.06
CA GLY A 291 21.31 -4.20 26.38
C GLY A 291 20.29 -5.13 27.01
N ASP A 292 20.81 -6.12 27.77
CA ASP A 292 19.95 -7.12 28.39
C ASP A 292 18.97 -6.51 29.39
N LYS A 293 19.39 -5.47 30.09
CA LYS A 293 18.52 -4.81 31.08
C LYS A 293 17.29 -4.23 30.39
N VAL A 294 17.49 -3.56 29.25
CA VAL A 294 16.37 -3.00 28.46
C VAL A 294 15.49 -4.13 27.95
N ALA A 295 16.11 -5.19 27.43
CA ALA A 295 15.36 -6.33 26.89
C ALA A 295 14.48 -6.98 27.95
N ASP A 296 15.05 -7.26 29.13
CA ASP A 296 14.31 -7.90 30.20
C ASP A 296 13.14 -7.04 30.66
N ALA A 297 13.38 -5.73 30.82
CA ALA A 297 12.33 -4.81 31.24
C ALA A 297 11.22 -4.69 30.21
N LEU A 298 11.59 -4.65 28.92
CA LEU A 298 10.60 -4.59 27.83
C LEU A 298 9.73 -5.84 27.82
N ILE A 299 10.35 -7.02 27.93
CA ILE A 299 9.62 -8.29 27.92
C ILE A 299 8.65 -8.34 29.11
N ALA A 300 9.10 -7.90 30.28
CA ALA A 300 8.25 -7.89 31.49
C ALA A 300 6.99 -7.04 31.26
N LYS A 301 7.09 -5.97 30.49
CA LYS A 301 5.93 -5.13 30.17
C LYS A 301 5.06 -5.75 29.11
N LEU A 302 5.66 -6.33 28.07
CA LEU A 302 4.92 -6.84 26.91
C LEU A 302 4.12 -8.10 27.24
N VAL A 303 4.66 -9.02 28.03
CA VAL A 303 4.02 -10.32 28.24
C VAL A 303 2.58 -10.20 28.74
N PRO A 304 2.32 -9.44 29.83
CA PRO A 304 0.92 -9.32 30.26
C PRO A 304 0.05 -8.60 29.24
N MET A 305 0.59 -7.65 28.48
CA MET A 305 -0.19 -6.94 27.47
C MET A 305 -0.59 -7.87 26.33
N ILE A 306 0.34 -8.73 25.89
CA ILE A 306 0.04 -9.67 24.80
C ILE A 306 -1.01 -10.68 25.26
N LYS A 307 -0.87 -11.20 26.48
CA LYS A 307 -1.83 -12.16 27.02
C LYS A 307 -3.21 -11.56 27.22
N ALA A 308 -3.30 -10.23 27.41
CA ALA A 308 -4.55 -9.53 27.64
C ALA A 308 -5.21 -9.01 26.37
N LEU A 309 -4.63 -9.26 25.18
CA LEU A 309 -5.21 -8.80 23.92
C LEU A 309 -6.66 -9.25 23.77
N LYS A 310 -7.52 -8.30 23.43
CA LYS A 310 -8.94 -8.58 23.20
C LYS A 310 -9.11 -9.01 21.74
N ILE A 311 -9.26 -10.29 21.54
CA ILE A 311 -9.32 -10.91 20.21
C ILE A 311 -10.73 -11.43 19.95
N GLY A 312 -11.31 -11.07 18.84
CA GLY A 312 -12.65 -11.52 18.53
C GLY A 312 -13.16 -11.00 17.20
N SER A 313 -14.42 -11.24 16.95
CA SER A 313 -15.06 -10.82 15.70
C SER A 313 -14.87 -9.33 15.47
N PRO A 314 -14.53 -8.93 14.26
CA PRO A 314 -14.11 -7.55 14.02
C PRO A 314 -15.18 -6.50 14.23
N LEU A 315 -16.45 -6.84 14.10
CA LEU A 315 -17.54 -5.89 14.32
C LEU A 315 -17.98 -5.81 15.79
N LYS A 316 -17.44 -6.68 16.65
CA LYS A 316 -17.72 -6.64 18.06
C LYS A 316 -16.98 -5.47 18.70
N GLU A 317 -17.69 -4.68 19.47
CA GLU A 317 -17.11 -3.49 20.11
C GLU A 317 -16.01 -3.87 21.08
N GLY A 318 -14.93 -3.09 21.09
CA GLY A 318 -13.83 -3.25 22.05
C GLY A 318 -12.75 -4.22 21.61
N MET A 319 -12.88 -4.87 20.47
CA MET A 319 -11.85 -5.82 20.02
C MET A 319 -10.61 -5.09 19.54
N GLU A 320 -9.44 -5.66 19.84
CA GLU A 320 -8.14 -5.09 19.48
C GLU A 320 -7.51 -5.81 18.29
N MET A 321 -7.86 -7.07 18.10
CA MET A 321 -7.32 -7.87 16.99
C MET A 321 -8.40 -8.82 16.51
N GLY A 322 -8.56 -8.91 15.20
CA GLY A 322 -9.47 -9.84 14.56
C GLY A 322 -8.74 -11.09 14.08
N PRO A 323 -9.40 -11.89 13.23
CA PRO A 323 -8.77 -13.10 12.68
C PRO A 323 -7.78 -12.75 11.57
N LEU A 324 -6.99 -13.76 11.15
CA LEU A 324 -6.20 -13.66 9.94
C LEU A 324 -7.12 -13.87 8.72
N VAL A 325 -6.62 -13.51 7.54
CA VAL A 325 -7.47 -13.42 6.36
C VAL A 325 -7.99 -14.77 5.87
N THR A 326 -7.17 -15.83 5.92
CA THR A 326 -7.55 -17.16 5.45
C THR A 326 -7.00 -18.24 6.37
N GLN A 327 -7.60 -19.43 6.28
CA GLN A 327 -7.09 -20.59 7.00
C GLN A 327 -5.67 -20.93 6.54
N GLN A 328 -5.42 -20.84 5.23
CA GLN A 328 -4.10 -21.12 4.68
C GLN A 328 -3.05 -20.22 5.31
N HIS A 329 -3.35 -18.94 5.47
CA HIS A 329 -2.41 -18.00 6.07
C HIS A 329 -2.24 -18.27 7.58
N LEU A 330 -3.31 -18.62 8.27
CA LEU A 330 -3.23 -19.01 9.68
C LEU A 330 -2.29 -20.19 9.84
N ASP A 331 -2.42 -21.20 8.98
CA ASP A 331 -1.56 -22.39 9.02
C ASP A 331 -0.10 -22.00 8.77
N LYS A 332 0.14 -21.08 7.85
CA LYS A 332 1.48 -20.62 7.53
C LYS A 332 2.12 -19.90 8.73
N VAL A 333 1.35 -19.06 9.42
CA VAL A 333 1.86 -18.36 10.60
C VAL A 333 2.18 -19.37 11.72
N ALA A 334 1.29 -20.34 11.94
CA ALA A 334 1.54 -21.39 12.93
C ALA A 334 2.81 -22.18 12.60
N ASP A 335 3.04 -22.44 11.32
CA ASP A 335 4.26 -23.15 10.88
C ASP A 335 5.51 -22.32 11.17
N TYR A 336 5.48 -21.00 10.97
CA TYR A 336 6.60 -20.14 11.34
C TYR A 336 6.88 -20.20 12.85
N ILE A 337 5.83 -20.24 13.66
CA ILE A 337 6.03 -20.35 15.11
C ILE A 337 6.73 -21.67 15.43
N ALA A 338 6.30 -22.75 14.80
CA ALA A 338 6.96 -24.06 14.97
C ALA A 338 8.43 -24.00 14.52
N GLN A 339 8.72 -23.32 13.43
CA GLN A 339 10.09 -23.15 12.94
C GLN A 339 10.94 -22.39 13.95
N GLY A 340 10.39 -21.35 14.56
CA GLY A 340 11.13 -20.58 15.56
C GLY A 340 11.49 -21.41 16.77
N VAL A 341 10.55 -22.23 17.24
CA VAL A 341 10.81 -23.14 18.37
C VAL A 341 11.91 -24.15 17.97
N ALA A 342 11.80 -24.74 16.79
CA ALA A 342 12.77 -25.74 16.31
C ALA A 342 14.17 -25.13 16.15
N ALA A 343 14.24 -23.85 15.77
CA ALA A 343 15.52 -23.18 15.57
C ALA A 343 16.19 -22.73 16.86
N GLY A 344 15.49 -22.86 17.99
CA GLY A 344 16.08 -22.53 19.28
C GLY A 344 15.67 -21.19 19.86
N ALA A 345 14.77 -20.45 19.22
CA ALA A 345 14.26 -19.20 19.77
C ALA A 345 13.43 -19.53 21.02
N LYS A 346 13.41 -18.60 21.97
CA LYS A 346 12.69 -18.79 23.22
C LYS A 346 11.25 -18.31 23.05
N LEU A 347 10.30 -19.24 23.09
CA LEU A 347 8.87 -18.92 22.95
C LEU A 347 8.35 -18.44 24.28
N ILE A 348 8.10 -17.13 24.41
CA ILE A 348 7.64 -16.52 25.65
C ILE A 348 6.12 -16.57 25.78
N VAL A 349 5.43 -16.22 24.70
CA VAL A 349 3.97 -16.31 24.63
C VAL A 349 3.63 -17.05 23.34
N ASP A 350 2.78 -18.07 23.45
CA ASP A 350 2.37 -18.88 22.31
C ASP A 350 0.96 -18.53 21.89
N GLY A 351 0.82 -17.84 20.76
CA GLY A 351 -0.49 -17.43 20.26
C GLY A 351 -1.29 -18.52 19.61
N ARG A 352 -0.68 -19.68 19.38
CA ARG A 352 -1.37 -20.81 18.71
C ARG A 352 -2.51 -21.37 19.55
N ASP A 353 -2.51 -21.05 20.85
CA ASP A 353 -3.55 -21.54 21.77
C ASP A 353 -4.82 -20.69 21.82
N UNK A 354 -4.79 -19.54 21.25
CA UNK A 354 -5.81 -18.72 21.24
C UNK A 354 -6.91 -19.42 20.67
N LYS A 355 -7.94 -19.59 21.40
CA LYS A 355 -9.20 -20.21 20.98
C LYS A 355 -10.33 -19.21 21.13
N GLN A 356 -11.17 -19.17 20.12
CA GLN A 356 -12.31 -18.27 20.16
C GLN A 356 -13.51 -19.02 20.76
N THR A 357 -14.07 -18.42 21.81
CA THR A 357 -15.23 -19.05 22.49
C THR A 357 -16.57 -18.46 22.08
N GLU A 358 -16.56 -17.37 21.31
CA GLU A 358 -17.80 -16.75 20.86
C GLU A 358 -18.56 -17.70 19.92
N ALA A 359 -19.88 -17.82 20.15
CA ALA A 359 -20.70 -18.71 19.34
C ALA A 359 -20.69 -18.27 17.88
N GLY A 360 -20.48 -19.22 16.97
CA GLY A 360 -20.38 -18.94 15.56
C GLY A 360 -18.98 -18.64 15.06
N ALA A 361 -18.03 -18.44 15.97
CA ALA A 361 -16.67 -18.09 15.61
C ALA A 361 -15.68 -19.25 15.82
N GLU A 362 -16.19 -20.45 16.06
CA GLU A 362 -15.34 -21.60 16.37
C GLU A 362 -14.37 -21.94 15.24
N ASN A 363 -14.76 -21.69 14.02
CA ASN A 363 -13.96 -22.00 12.84
C ASN A 363 -13.28 -20.78 12.22
N GLY A 364 -13.30 -19.65 12.96
CA GLY A 364 -12.66 -18.44 12.49
C GLY A 364 -11.12 -18.55 12.49
N UNK A 365 -10.40 -17.82 11.76
CA UNK A 365 -9.07 -17.86 11.57
C UNK A 365 -8.33 -17.09 12.55
N PHE A 366 -8.63 -17.35 13.75
CA PHE A 366 -8.01 -16.59 14.86
C PHE A 366 -6.67 -17.16 15.34
N UNK A 367 -5.68 -16.28 15.79
CA UNK A 367 -4.50 -16.58 16.35
C UNK A 367 -4.30 -15.62 17.42
N GLY A 368 -3.66 -15.93 18.33
CA GLY A 368 -3.27 -15.03 19.41
C GLY A 368 -1.91 -14.40 19.14
N GLY A 369 -1.48 -13.49 19.96
CA GLY A 369 -0.16 -12.85 19.82
C GLY A 369 0.92 -13.80 20.29
N THR A 370 2.05 -13.79 19.60
CA THR A 370 3.23 -14.60 19.93
C THR A 370 4.47 -13.74 20.09
N UNK A 371 5.52 -13.79 21.05
CA UNK A 371 6.61 -13.20 21.31
C UNK A 371 7.56 -14.19 21.45
N PHE A 372 8.57 -14.05 20.72
CA PHE A 372 9.83 -14.82 20.85
C PHE A 372 10.93 -13.93 21.37
N ASP A 373 11.78 -14.53 22.21
CA ASP A 373 13.03 -13.90 22.62
C ASP A 373 14.18 -14.76 22.10
N UNK A 374 15.48 -14.08 22.08
CA UNK A 374 16.54 -14.76 21.72
C UNK A 374 16.51 -15.23 20.34
N VAL A 375 15.95 -14.30 19.54
CA VAL A 375 15.94 -14.65 18.13
C VAL A 375 17.26 -14.27 17.48
N UNK A 376 17.77 -15.00 16.75
CA UNK A 376 18.97 -14.79 16.19
C UNK A 376 18.76 -14.47 14.81
N PRO A 377 19.68 -13.77 14.10
CA PRO A 377 19.45 -13.30 12.73
C PRO A 377 19.45 -14.36 11.61
N GLU A 378 19.93 -15.53 11.90
CA GLU A 378 19.92 -16.60 10.89
C GLU A 378 18.63 -17.42 10.88
N MET A 379 17.75 -17.20 11.84
CA MET A 379 16.49 -17.94 11.92
C MET A 379 15.51 -17.48 10.87
N SER A 380 14.67 -18.41 10.36
CA SER A 380 13.67 -18.07 9.36
C SER A 380 12.67 -17.03 9.88
N ILE A 381 12.32 -17.08 11.16
CA ILE A 381 11.38 -16.11 11.72
C ILE A 381 11.94 -14.70 11.77
N TYR A 382 13.25 -14.53 11.65
CA TYR A 382 13.87 -13.21 11.50
C TYR A 382 14.01 -12.82 10.04
N LEU A 383 14.46 -13.77 9.21
CA LEU A 383 14.79 -13.48 7.83
C LEU A 383 13.58 -13.26 6.94
N GLU A 384 12.46 -13.93 7.24
CA GLU A 384 11.31 -13.95 6.35
C GLU A 384 10.14 -13.16 6.91
N GLU A 385 9.35 -12.60 6.01
CA GLU A 385 8.16 -11.86 6.37
C GLU A 385 7.04 -12.84 6.76
N ILE A 386 6.64 -12.82 8.04
CA ILE A 386 5.61 -13.73 8.54
C ILE A 386 4.21 -13.21 8.19
N PHE A 387 4.01 -11.92 8.31
CA PHE A 387 2.75 -11.25 8.03
C PHE A 387 1.64 -11.74 8.95
N GLY A 388 1.97 -11.88 10.22
CA GLY A 388 1.06 -12.38 11.24
C GLY A 388 1.41 -11.79 12.61
N PRO A 389 0.65 -12.15 13.65
CA PRO A 389 0.84 -11.53 14.96
C PRO A 389 1.97 -12.20 15.73
N VAL A 390 3.18 -12.09 15.22
CA VAL A 390 4.39 -12.69 15.80
C VAL A 390 5.45 -11.60 15.92
N LEU A 391 5.90 -11.36 17.16
CA LEU A 391 6.94 -10.37 17.45
C LEU A 391 8.20 -11.10 17.90
N SER A 392 9.31 -10.82 17.22
CA SER A 392 10.62 -11.39 17.57
C SER A 392 11.48 -10.35 18.25
N ILE A 393 12.14 -10.74 19.33
CA ILE A 393 13.09 -9.88 20.03
C ILE A 393 14.49 -10.34 19.68
N VAL A 394 15.28 -9.44 19.11
CA VAL A 394 16.69 -9.65 18.79
C VAL A 394 17.49 -8.70 19.67
N ARG A 395 18.21 -9.26 20.64
CA ARG A 395 18.98 -8.46 21.58
C ARG A 395 20.30 -8.02 20.96
N VAL A 396 20.68 -6.77 21.19
CA VAL A 396 21.97 -6.25 20.74
C VAL A 396 22.64 -5.51 21.90
N LYS A 397 23.96 -5.24 21.77
CA LYS A 397 24.72 -4.64 22.85
C LYS A 397 24.94 -3.13 22.67
N SER A 398 24.74 -2.59 21.47
CA SER A 398 25.05 -1.19 21.19
C SER A 398 24.20 -0.65 20.06
N TYR A 399 24.16 0.66 19.96
CA TYR A 399 23.54 1.36 18.82
C TYR A 399 24.13 0.88 17.50
N THR A 400 25.47 0.79 17.42
CA THR A 400 26.13 0.34 16.21
C THR A 400 25.69 -1.05 15.80
N GLU A 401 25.61 -1.96 16.77
CA GLU A 401 25.17 -3.33 16.48
C GLU A 401 23.72 -3.35 15.98
N ALA A 402 22.86 -2.50 16.56
CA ALA A 402 21.47 -2.40 16.11
C ALA A 402 21.37 -1.94 14.67
N VAL A 403 22.15 -0.91 14.30
CA VAL A 403 22.17 -0.39 12.94
C VAL A 403 22.69 -1.45 11.97
N GLU A 404 23.77 -2.14 12.35
CA GLU A 404 24.33 -3.20 11.52
C GLU A 404 23.33 -4.33 11.29
N LEU A 405 22.54 -4.67 12.32
CA LEU A 405 21.51 -5.70 12.18
C LEU A 405 20.49 -5.31 11.10
N ILE A 406 20.00 -4.08 11.17
CA ILE A 406 19.03 -3.59 10.19
C ILE A 406 19.65 -3.55 8.80
N HIS A 407 20.87 -3.04 8.67
CA HIS A 407 21.54 -2.95 7.37
C HIS A 407 21.80 -4.33 6.75
N GLY A 408 21.94 -5.36 7.57
CA GLY A 408 22.19 -6.71 7.10
C GLY A 408 20.97 -7.42 6.52
N HIS A 409 19.77 -6.85 6.69
CA HIS A 409 18.58 -7.50 6.19
C HIS A 409 18.30 -7.12 4.73
N GLU A 410 17.69 -8.03 3.98
CA GLU A 410 17.39 -7.76 2.57
C GLU A 410 16.26 -6.75 2.39
N PHE A 411 15.36 -6.63 3.37
CA PHE A 411 14.27 -5.68 3.32
C PHE A 411 14.64 -4.36 3.99
N ALA A 412 14.13 -3.25 3.45
CA ALA A 412 14.42 -1.93 3.99
C ALA A 412 13.21 -1.00 3.78
N ASN A 413 12.03 -1.47 4.20
CA ASN A 413 10.80 -0.71 4.02
C ASN A 413 10.68 0.38 5.08
N GLY A 414 10.62 -0.02 6.36
CA GLY A 414 10.49 0.92 7.45
C GLY A 414 11.25 0.46 8.69
N CYS A 415 11.48 1.39 9.60
CA CYS A 415 12.06 1.07 10.91
C CYS A 415 11.82 2.25 11.84
N SER A 416 12.04 2.03 13.13
CA SER A 416 11.93 3.13 14.09
C SER A 416 12.96 2.97 15.19
N ILE A 417 13.17 4.07 15.93
CA ILE A 417 14.02 4.08 17.12
C ILE A 417 13.27 4.80 18.23
N TYR A 418 13.37 4.24 19.44
CA TYR A 418 12.83 4.87 20.64
C TYR A 418 13.99 5.29 21.52
N THR A 419 14.11 6.59 21.76
CA THR A 419 15.20 7.19 22.52
C THR A 419 14.79 8.57 23.04
N ARG A 420 15.39 8.98 24.16
CA ARG A 420 15.27 10.34 24.67
C ARG A 420 16.48 11.19 24.33
N ASP A 421 17.48 10.60 23.69
CA ASP A 421 18.73 11.29 23.37
C ASP A 421 18.65 11.87 21.95
N GLY A 422 18.72 13.18 21.86
CA GLY A 422 18.62 13.87 20.57
C GLY A 422 19.75 13.53 19.60
N ASP A 423 20.97 13.36 20.12
CA ASP A 423 22.10 12.98 19.28
C ASP A 423 21.86 11.63 18.62
N THR A 424 21.44 10.64 19.41
CA THR A 424 21.17 9.31 18.88
C THR A 424 20.04 9.36 17.84
N ALA A 425 18.97 10.11 18.14
CA ALA A 425 17.84 10.23 17.22
C ALA A 425 18.26 10.82 15.89
N ARG A 426 19.05 11.89 15.93
CA ARG A 426 19.51 12.53 14.72
C ARG A 426 20.47 11.61 13.93
N ALA A 427 21.41 10.99 14.62
CA ALA A 427 22.33 10.06 13.98
C ALA A 427 21.59 8.94 13.27
N PHE A 428 20.59 8.36 13.95
CA PHE A 428 19.82 7.28 13.35
C PHE A 428 19.10 7.73 12.07
N SER A 429 18.47 8.89 12.11
CA SER A 429 17.73 9.37 10.94
C SER A 429 18.67 9.61 9.74
N GLN A 430 19.95 9.89 9.99
CA GLN A 430 20.91 10.08 8.92
C GLN A 430 21.61 8.79 8.51
N ASP A 431 21.86 7.89 9.46
CA ASP A 431 22.66 6.68 9.21
C ASP A 431 21.87 5.56 8.57
N ILE A 432 20.60 5.42 8.92
CA ILE A 432 19.87 4.20 8.58
C ILE A 432 19.47 4.17 7.11
N GLU A 433 19.72 3.03 6.45
CA GLU A 433 19.48 2.87 5.03
C GLU A 433 18.17 2.12 4.81
N VAL A 434 17.07 2.80 5.13
CA VAL A 434 15.72 2.29 5.08
C VAL A 434 14.83 3.39 4.50
N GLY A 435 13.79 3.03 3.79
CA GLY A 435 12.96 4.00 3.08
C GLY A 435 12.12 4.92 3.94
N MET A 436 11.60 4.41 5.08
CA MET A 436 10.74 5.21 5.96
C MET A 436 11.19 5.02 7.39
N VAL A 437 11.47 6.12 8.07
CA VAL A 437 12.13 6.09 9.39
C VAL A 437 11.29 6.83 10.43
N GLY A 438 11.06 6.19 11.58
CA GLY A 438 10.36 6.79 12.70
C GLY A 438 11.29 7.06 13.87
N VAL A 439 11.10 8.21 14.51
CA VAL A 439 11.77 8.53 15.76
C VAL A 439 10.68 8.72 16.79
N ASN A 440 10.61 7.78 17.74
CA ASN A 440 9.54 7.73 18.74
C ASN A 440 8.13 7.64 18.11
N VAL A 441 8.08 7.09 16.90
CA VAL A 441 6.86 6.77 16.16
C VAL A 441 7.05 5.34 15.67
N PRO A 442 6.17 4.40 16.01
CA PRO A 442 6.46 2.98 15.69
C PRO A 442 6.28 2.64 14.22
N ILE A 443 5.24 3.18 13.60
CA ILE A 443 4.93 2.92 12.19
C ILE A 443 4.97 4.26 11.46
N PRO A 444 6.10 4.59 10.82
CA PRO A 444 6.28 5.92 10.25
C PRO A 444 5.65 6.05 8.85
N VAL A 445 4.35 5.80 8.76
CA VAL A 445 3.63 5.98 7.51
C VAL A 445 3.53 7.47 7.22
N PRO A 446 4.05 7.94 6.09
CA PRO A 446 4.06 9.38 5.81
C PRO A 446 2.66 9.90 5.49
N MET A 447 2.50 11.20 5.67
CA MET A 447 1.29 11.88 5.23
C MET A 447 1.18 11.77 3.71
N ALA A 448 -0.04 11.92 3.20
CA ALA A 448 -0.33 11.69 1.77
C ALA A 448 0.49 12.56 0.82
N PHE A 449 1.02 13.70 1.31
CA PHE A 449 1.81 14.60 0.47
C PHE A 449 3.32 14.36 0.58
N HIS A 450 3.73 13.28 1.28
CA HIS A 450 5.10 12.78 1.30
C HIS A 450 5.12 11.39 0.68
N SER A 451 6.30 10.86 0.36
CA SER A 451 6.40 9.60 -0.36
C SER A 451 6.38 8.39 0.56
N PHE A 452 5.72 7.34 0.10
CA PHE A 452 5.68 6.04 0.75
C PHE A 452 6.45 5.04 -0.13
N GLY A 453 7.55 4.51 0.39
CA GLY A 453 8.31 3.53 -0.37
C GLY A 453 9.50 3.01 0.40
N GLY A 454 9.96 1.84 -0.01
CA GLY A 454 11.10 1.17 0.61
C GLY A 454 12.35 1.26 -0.24
N TRP A 455 13.43 0.73 0.36
CA TRP A 455 14.71 0.54 -0.35
C TRP A 455 14.96 -0.95 -0.48
N LYS A 456 16.03 -1.32 -1.15
CA LYS A 456 16.46 -2.72 -1.35
C LYS A 456 15.30 -3.56 -1.93
N SER A 457 15.10 -4.77 -1.39
CA SER A 457 14.07 -5.68 -1.91
C SER A 457 12.66 -5.32 -1.46
N SER A 458 12.51 -4.22 -0.74
CA SER A 458 11.17 -3.73 -0.39
C SER A 458 10.54 -2.89 -1.49
N MET A 459 11.29 -2.56 -2.54
CA MET A 459 10.70 -1.82 -3.66
C MET A 459 11.52 -2.00 -4.92
N PHE A 460 10.82 -2.12 -6.04
CA PHE A 460 11.40 -2.17 -7.39
C PHE A 460 10.81 -1.02 -8.20
N GLY A 461 11.69 -0.29 -8.89
CA GLY A 461 11.30 0.92 -9.62
C GLY A 461 11.80 2.15 -8.88
N ASP A 462 11.66 3.32 -9.51
CA ASP A 462 12.30 4.54 -9.02
C ASP A 462 11.37 5.46 -8.25
N HIS A 463 10.07 5.44 -8.53
CA HIS A 463 9.14 6.40 -7.94
C HIS A 463 8.30 5.74 -6.85
N HIS A 464 8.30 6.37 -5.68
CA HIS A 464 7.50 5.91 -4.54
C HIS A 464 6.01 6.21 -4.74
N MET A 465 5.20 5.73 -3.80
CA MET A 465 3.75 5.98 -3.81
C MET A 465 3.46 7.38 -3.28
N HIS A 466 2.38 7.92 -3.75
CA HIS A 466 1.72 9.19 -3.43
C HIS A 466 2.69 10.37 -3.25
N GLY A 467 2.17 11.53 -2.80
CA GLY A 467 2.95 12.75 -2.81
C GLY A 467 3.35 13.13 -4.25
N MET A 468 4.37 13.98 -4.37
CA MET A 468 4.88 14.37 -5.70
C MET A 468 5.46 13.19 -6.47
N GLU A 469 5.94 12.17 -5.75
CA GLU A 469 6.43 10.96 -6.43
C GLU A 469 5.31 10.28 -7.22
N GLY A 470 4.10 10.26 -6.67
CA GLY A 470 2.95 9.73 -7.41
C GLY A 470 2.64 10.56 -8.64
N VAL A 471 2.74 11.89 -8.53
CA VAL A 471 2.52 12.76 -9.68
C VAL A 471 3.55 12.47 -10.78
N ARG A 472 4.82 12.33 -10.39
CA ARG A 472 5.88 12.00 -11.34
C ARG A 472 5.65 10.64 -11.98
N PHE A 473 5.23 9.66 -11.17
CA PHE A 473 5.01 8.31 -11.69
C PHE A 473 3.92 8.26 -12.75
N TYR A 474 2.83 8.99 -12.55
CA TYR A 474 1.66 8.91 -13.44
C TYR A 474 1.69 9.91 -14.58
N THR A 475 2.78 10.67 -14.73
CA THR A 475 2.89 11.66 -15.80
C THR A 475 4.22 11.54 -16.52
N ARG A 476 4.27 12.13 -17.72
CA ARG A 476 5.51 12.26 -18.48
C ARG A 476 5.67 13.71 -18.91
N LEU A 477 6.91 14.12 -19.06
CA LEU A 477 7.25 15.49 -19.39
C LEU A 477 7.25 15.71 -20.89
N LYS A 478 6.72 16.87 -21.31
CA LYS A 478 6.81 17.31 -22.70
C LYS A 478 7.40 18.71 -22.71
N THR A 479 8.45 18.92 -23.48
CA THR A 479 9.10 20.21 -23.61
C THR A 479 8.76 20.80 -24.98
N THR A 480 8.26 22.03 -24.99
CA THR A 480 7.92 22.74 -26.22
C THR A 480 8.80 23.97 -26.33
N THR A 481 9.45 24.12 -27.47
CA THR A 481 10.26 25.29 -27.79
C THR A 481 9.51 26.11 -28.82
N ILE A 482 9.31 27.40 -28.54
CA ILE A 482 8.44 28.25 -29.36
C ILE A 482 9.22 29.45 -29.86
N ARG A 483 9.28 29.62 -31.17
CA ARG A 483 9.74 30.88 -31.77
C ARG A 483 8.50 31.68 -32.12
N TRP A 484 8.34 32.83 -31.48
CA TRP A 484 7.18 33.66 -31.72
C TRP A 484 7.35 34.35 -33.06
N PRO A 485 6.35 34.28 -33.98
CA PRO A 485 6.47 34.93 -35.27
C PRO A 485 6.39 36.43 -35.14
N ASN A 486 6.99 37.11 -36.07
CA ASN A 486 6.81 38.55 -36.23
C ASN A 486 5.43 38.79 -36.77
N GLY A 487 4.70 39.70 -36.17
CA GLY A 487 3.34 40.01 -36.58
C GLY A 487 3.21 41.34 -37.20
N GLN A 488 1.95 41.82 -37.29
CA GLN A 488 1.63 43.07 -37.88
C GLN A 488 2.13 44.30 -37.11
N ARG A 489 2.62 44.05 -35.89
CA ARG A 489 3.13 45.11 -35.05
C ARG A 489 4.48 45.67 -35.49
N GLN A 490 5.18 44.94 -36.38
CA GLN A 490 6.52 45.31 -36.81
C GLN A 490 6.55 45.72 -38.28
N ASP A 491 7.47 46.61 -38.61
CA ASP A 491 7.83 46.88 -40.00
C ASP A 491 8.62 45.71 -40.56
N SER A 492 8.84 45.72 -41.86
CA SER A 492 9.58 44.67 -42.55
C SER A 492 10.97 44.49 -41.94
N GLU A 493 11.35 43.28 -41.76
CA GLU A 493 12.68 42.88 -41.27
C GLU A 493 13.35 42.01 -42.30
N PHE A 494 14.59 42.30 -42.59
CA PHE A 494 15.36 41.54 -43.57
C PHE A 494 16.48 40.71 -42.95
N ALA A 495 16.58 40.72 -41.62
CA ALA A 495 17.58 39.92 -40.92
C ALA A 495 16.93 38.95 -39.94
N MET A 496 17.47 37.74 -39.87
CA MET A 496 17.00 36.75 -38.91
C MET A 496 17.42 37.16 -37.52
N PRO A 497 16.52 37.09 -36.53
CA PRO A 497 16.93 37.31 -35.13
C PRO A 497 17.97 36.28 -34.69
N THR A 498 18.94 36.71 -33.97
CA THR A 498 20.00 35.83 -33.41
C THR A 498 20.19 36.11 -31.94
N LEU A 499 21.03 35.31 -31.34
CA LEU A 499 21.37 35.54 -29.93
C LEU A 499 22.28 36.74 -29.73
N GLY A 500 22.89 37.25 -30.81
CA GLY A 500 23.77 38.39 -30.76
C GLY A 500 25.21 38.04 -30.66
#